data_938d14cdc459bb82a8c359e5239dc386
#
_entry.id   938d14cdc459bb82a8c359e5239dc386
#
_cell.length_a   1.000
_cell.length_b   1.000
_cell.length_c   1.000
_cell.angle_alpha   90.00
_cell.angle_beta   90.00
_cell.angle_gamma   90.00
#
_symmetry.space_group_name_H-M   'P 1'
#
loop_
_entity.id
_entity.type
_entity.pdbx_description
1 polymer ?
#
loop_
_entity_poly.entity_id
_entity_poly.type
_entity_poly.pdbx_seq_one_letter_code
_entity_poly.pdbx_strand_id
1 'polypeptide(L)'
;TFQLTPEMMGRENIDLIFKGLDTYADVYLNEKKILEANNMFREWKTSIKPDLKPGENVLKIYFHSPIKVDIPKWDALPYQYEAGNDQSENGGVFNKKVSVFARKAGYHYGWDWGPRLVTSGIWRPVYVEAWDNARINDVFIRQPEVSKSRASLIGEVEIGDIFHDLLQPRGNGKAAAV
;
A
#
# COMPACT_ATOMS: atom_id res chain seq x y z
N THR A 1 9.87 9.56 -14.81
CA THR A 1 10.85 8.56 -15.32
C THR A 1 11.94 8.33 -14.28
N PHE A 2 12.62 7.18 -14.33
CA PHE A 2 13.73 6.83 -13.46
C PHE A 2 14.70 5.87 -14.18
N GLN A 3 15.92 5.83 -13.66
CA GLN A 3 16.95 4.87 -14.10
C GLN A 3 17.52 4.16 -12.88
N LEU A 4 17.84 2.89 -13.04
CA LEU A 4 18.55 2.12 -12.03
C LEU A 4 20.02 2.01 -12.40
N THR A 5 20.87 1.97 -11.38
CA THR A 5 22.31 1.73 -11.61
C THR A 5 22.54 0.31 -12.12
N PRO A 6 23.64 0.06 -12.85
CA PRO A 6 24.00 -1.29 -13.27
C PRO A 6 24.10 -2.28 -12.11
N GLU A 7 24.54 -1.80 -10.94
CA GLU A 7 24.59 -2.61 -9.72
C GLU A 7 23.19 -3.06 -9.29
N MET A 8 22.22 -2.15 -9.21
CA MET A 8 20.83 -2.49 -8.86
C MET A 8 20.20 -3.42 -9.88
N MET A 9 20.45 -3.19 -11.18
CA MET A 9 19.95 -4.05 -12.26
C MET A 9 20.48 -5.47 -12.19
N GLY A 10 21.70 -5.65 -11.64
CA GLY A 10 22.34 -6.94 -11.44
C GLY A 10 21.77 -7.78 -10.29
N ARG A 11 21.03 -7.17 -9.35
CA ARG A 11 20.46 -7.88 -8.19
C ARG A 11 19.40 -8.91 -8.61
N GLU A 12 19.24 -9.95 -7.81
CA GLU A 12 18.27 -11.03 -8.07
C GLU A 12 16.83 -10.54 -7.98
N ASN A 13 16.54 -9.65 -7.03
CA ASN A 13 15.24 -9.08 -6.78
C ASN A 13 15.27 -7.57 -6.90
N ILE A 14 14.24 -7.02 -7.52
CA ILE A 14 14.01 -5.59 -7.61
C ILE A 14 12.52 -5.33 -7.38
N ASP A 15 12.22 -4.68 -6.27
CA ASP A 15 10.85 -4.37 -5.83
C ASP A 15 10.59 -2.87 -5.91
N LEU A 16 9.40 -2.51 -6.38
CA LEU A 16 8.86 -1.16 -6.29
C LEU A 16 7.92 -1.08 -5.09
N ILE A 17 8.17 -0.11 -4.22
CA ILE A 17 7.48 0.03 -2.95
C ILE A 17 6.82 1.40 -2.87
N PHE A 18 5.53 1.41 -2.57
CA PHE A 18 4.74 2.59 -2.26
C PHE A 18 4.34 2.55 -0.80
N LYS A 19 4.81 3.47 0.02
CA LYS A 19 4.41 3.57 1.43
C LYS A 19 2.98 4.06 1.62
N GLY A 20 2.37 4.65 0.58
CA GLY A 20 0.98 5.06 0.60
C GLY A 20 0.50 5.63 -0.73
N LEU A 21 -0.53 4.98 -1.29
CA LEU A 21 -1.28 5.45 -2.46
C LEU A 21 -2.71 5.80 -2.01
N ASP A 22 -3.16 7.01 -2.27
CA ASP A 22 -4.49 7.49 -1.89
C ASP A 22 -5.37 7.67 -3.11
N THR A 23 -6.28 6.76 -3.37
CA THR A 23 -6.69 5.51 -2.74
C THR A 23 -6.76 4.42 -3.80
N TYR A 24 -7.62 4.63 -4.82
CA TYR A 24 -7.76 3.73 -5.97
C TYR A 24 -6.76 4.12 -7.03
N ALA A 25 -5.82 3.26 -7.33
CA ALA A 25 -4.77 3.56 -8.31
C ALA A 25 -4.39 2.33 -9.14
N ASP A 26 -4.22 2.56 -10.42
CA ASP A 26 -3.57 1.63 -11.34
C ASP A 26 -2.12 2.08 -11.57
N VAL A 27 -1.18 1.19 -11.35
CA VAL A 27 0.25 1.46 -11.53
C VAL A 27 0.76 0.72 -12.76
N TYR A 28 1.43 1.45 -13.63
CA TYR A 28 2.02 0.93 -14.86
C TYR A 28 3.52 1.18 -14.86
N LEU A 29 4.29 0.17 -15.24
CA LEU A 29 5.70 0.27 -15.55
C LEU A 29 5.89 -0.05 -17.03
N ASN A 30 6.50 0.86 -17.79
CA ASN A 30 6.73 0.71 -19.22
C ASN A 30 5.46 0.25 -19.98
N GLU A 31 4.33 0.89 -19.65
CA GLU A 31 2.98 0.63 -20.19
C GLU A 31 2.29 -0.65 -19.69
N LYS A 32 3.00 -1.56 -19.03
CA LYS A 32 2.41 -2.75 -18.40
C LYS A 32 1.82 -2.41 -17.03
N LYS A 33 0.56 -2.79 -16.78
CA LYS A 33 -0.05 -2.69 -15.45
C LYS A 33 0.61 -3.71 -14.51
N ILE A 34 1.19 -3.22 -13.42
CA ILE A 34 1.95 -4.02 -12.46
C ILE A 34 1.30 -4.12 -11.08
N LEU A 35 0.39 -3.19 -10.75
CA LEU A 35 -0.25 -3.14 -9.45
C LEU A 35 -1.59 -2.39 -9.52
N GLU A 36 -2.54 -2.79 -8.66
CA GLU A 36 -3.79 -2.10 -8.40
C GLU A 36 -3.92 -1.83 -6.89
N ALA A 37 -4.14 -0.58 -6.51
CA ALA A 37 -4.29 -0.15 -5.13
C ALA A 37 -5.74 0.30 -4.84
N ASN A 38 -6.19 0.04 -3.60
CA ASN A 38 -7.54 0.39 -3.13
C ASN A 38 -7.60 0.78 -1.64
N ASN A 39 -6.44 1.08 -1.04
CA ASN A 39 -6.35 1.37 0.40
C ASN A 39 -5.17 2.32 0.65
N MET A 40 -5.44 3.50 1.22
CA MET A 40 -4.39 4.49 1.47
C MET A 40 -3.51 4.17 2.69
N PHE A 41 -3.96 3.28 3.59
CA PHE A 41 -3.32 3.05 4.88
C PHE A 41 -2.30 1.93 4.89
N ARG A 42 -2.16 1.21 3.78
CA ARG A 42 -1.20 0.11 3.68
C ARG A 42 -0.07 0.44 2.70
N GLU A 43 1.04 -0.23 2.90
CA GLU A 43 2.11 -0.31 1.92
C GLU A 43 1.70 -1.23 0.75
N TRP A 44 2.14 -0.86 -0.44
CA TRP A 44 1.98 -1.63 -1.67
C TRP A 44 3.35 -1.94 -2.23
N LYS A 45 3.58 -3.20 -2.54
CA LYS A 45 4.86 -3.70 -3.05
C LYS A 45 4.62 -4.64 -4.22
N THR A 46 5.47 -4.54 -5.23
CA THR A 46 5.44 -5.43 -6.39
C THR A 46 6.85 -5.64 -6.94
N SER A 47 7.15 -6.87 -7.37
CA SER A 47 8.39 -7.13 -8.09
C SER A 47 8.33 -6.54 -9.49
N ILE A 48 9.38 -5.82 -9.87
CA ILE A 48 9.45 -5.10 -11.14
C ILE A 48 10.58 -5.58 -12.05
N LYS A 49 11.47 -6.44 -11.58
CA LYS A 49 12.64 -6.86 -12.35
C LYS A 49 12.32 -7.35 -13.75
N PRO A 50 11.27 -8.19 -13.99
CA PRO A 50 10.94 -8.67 -15.33
C PRO A 50 10.48 -7.58 -16.31
N ASP A 51 10.03 -6.44 -15.79
CA ASP A 51 9.41 -5.36 -16.55
C ASP A 51 10.33 -4.14 -16.74
N LEU A 52 11.55 -4.21 -16.16
CA LEU A 52 12.56 -3.18 -16.29
C LEU A 52 13.28 -3.26 -17.65
N LYS A 53 13.65 -2.07 -18.15
CA LYS A 53 14.47 -1.90 -19.35
C LYS A 53 15.84 -1.33 -18.95
N PRO A 54 16.91 -1.62 -19.70
CA PRO A 54 18.15 -0.85 -19.58
C PRO A 54 17.91 0.65 -19.87
N GLY A 55 18.46 1.52 -19.04
CA GLY A 55 18.30 2.97 -19.17
C GLY A 55 17.00 3.49 -18.55
N GLU A 56 16.28 4.31 -19.28
CA GLU A 56 15.09 5.00 -18.76
C GLU A 56 13.86 4.08 -18.68
N ASN A 57 13.23 4.10 -17.51
CA ASN A 57 11.95 3.43 -17.24
C ASN A 57 10.87 4.47 -16.93
N VAL A 58 9.66 4.21 -17.40
CA VAL A 58 8.50 5.09 -17.22
C VAL A 58 7.55 4.47 -16.20
N LEU A 59 7.39 5.14 -15.06
CA LEU A 59 6.38 4.80 -14.05
C LEU A 59 5.20 5.76 -14.24
N LYS A 60 4.02 5.19 -14.53
CA LYS A 60 2.75 5.92 -14.65
C LYS A 60 1.78 5.42 -13.59
N ILE A 61 1.18 6.35 -12.86
CA ILE A 61 0.16 6.04 -11.86
C ILE A 61 -1.11 6.78 -12.24
N TYR A 62 -2.19 6.05 -12.43
CA TYR A 62 -3.51 6.59 -12.71
C TYR A 62 -4.39 6.46 -11.47
N PHE A 63 -4.77 7.60 -10.89
CA PHE A 63 -5.69 7.64 -9.76
C PHE A 63 -7.13 7.76 -10.23
N HIS A 64 -7.97 6.85 -9.78
CA HIS A 64 -9.40 6.90 -9.99
C HIS A 64 -10.06 7.80 -8.93
N SER A 65 -11.08 8.54 -9.32
CA SER A 65 -11.87 9.31 -8.37
C SER A 65 -12.59 8.36 -7.40
N PRO A 66 -12.35 8.45 -6.09
CA PRO A 66 -13.07 7.64 -5.11
C PRO A 66 -14.58 7.79 -5.21
N ILE A 67 -15.06 9.01 -5.50
CA ILE A 67 -16.49 9.30 -5.69
C ILE A 67 -17.06 8.46 -6.84
N LYS A 68 -16.39 8.49 -8.02
CA LYS A 68 -16.87 7.74 -9.21
C LYS A 68 -16.81 6.22 -9.01
N VAL A 69 -15.83 5.73 -8.26
CA VAL A 69 -15.69 4.30 -7.96
C VAL A 69 -16.76 3.83 -6.97
N ASP A 70 -17.14 4.67 -6.00
CA ASP A 70 -17.97 4.24 -4.89
C ASP A 70 -19.47 4.56 -5.07
N ILE A 71 -19.84 5.50 -5.96
CA ILE A 71 -21.26 5.76 -6.29
C ILE A 71 -22.00 4.48 -6.73
N PRO A 72 -21.48 3.65 -7.64
CA PRO A 72 -22.15 2.41 -8.02
C PRO A 72 -22.35 1.43 -6.87
N LYS A 73 -21.42 1.42 -5.88
CA LYS A 73 -21.56 0.59 -4.69
C LYS A 73 -22.71 1.09 -3.79
N TRP A 74 -22.82 2.40 -3.65
CA TRP A 74 -23.94 3.02 -2.95
C TRP A 74 -25.28 2.69 -3.61
N ASP A 75 -25.36 2.84 -4.94
CA ASP A 75 -26.59 2.62 -5.70
C ASP A 75 -27.04 1.15 -5.71
N ALA A 76 -26.12 0.20 -5.52
CA ALA A 76 -26.41 -1.22 -5.46
C ALA A 76 -26.95 -1.71 -4.11
N LEU A 77 -26.88 -0.89 -3.05
CA LEU A 77 -27.34 -1.29 -1.72
C LEU A 77 -28.86 -1.09 -1.56
N PRO A 78 -29.56 -2.04 -0.92
CA PRO A 78 -30.98 -1.89 -0.62
C PRO A 78 -31.25 -0.92 0.55
N TYR A 79 -30.23 -0.50 1.26
CA TYR A 79 -30.29 0.45 2.38
C TYR A 79 -29.06 1.34 2.38
N GLN A 80 -29.13 2.46 3.09
CA GLN A 80 -28.04 3.44 3.17
C GLN A 80 -27.30 3.29 4.50
N TYR A 81 -25.96 3.33 4.43
CA TYR A 81 -25.13 3.44 5.62
C TYR A 81 -25.07 4.89 6.11
N GLU A 82 -25.12 5.06 7.42
CA GLU A 82 -24.84 6.35 8.02
C GLU A 82 -23.35 6.70 7.88
N ALA A 83 -23.08 7.92 7.47
CA ALA A 83 -21.72 8.48 7.35
C ALA A 83 -21.77 9.96 7.75
N GLY A 84 -21.83 10.24 9.05
CA GLY A 84 -22.10 11.57 9.60
C GLY A 84 -21.17 12.67 9.11
N ASN A 85 -19.91 12.32 8.80
CA ASN A 85 -18.91 13.30 8.35
C ASN A 85 -18.80 13.42 6.82
N ASP A 86 -19.54 12.62 6.05
CA ASP A 86 -19.55 12.77 4.60
C ASP A 86 -20.52 13.87 4.19
N GLN A 87 -19.97 15.03 3.85
CA GLN A 87 -20.74 16.19 3.38
C GLN A 87 -21.02 16.09 1.88
N SER A 88 -21.71 15.03 1.48
CA SER A 88 -21.99 14.70 0.07
C SER A 88 -22.81 15.79 -0.64
N GLU A 89 -23.64 16.51 0.07
CA GLU A 89 -24.42 17.64 -0.43
C GLU A 89 -23.54 18.78 -0.96
N ASN A 90 -22.36 18.98 -0.37
CA ASN A 90 -21.39 19.99 -0.79
C ASN A 90 -20.53 19.53 -1.98
N GLY A 91 -20.63 18.28 -2.35
CA GLY A 91 -19.81 17.66 -3.41
C GLY A 91 -20.55 17.34 -4.70
N GLY A 92 -21.82 17.79 -4.84
CA GLY A 92 -22.62 17.55 -6.04
C GLY A 92 -23.13 16.11 -6.21
N VAL A 93 -23.06 15.29 -5.18
CA VAL A 93 -23.56 13.90 -5.16
C VAL A 93 -24.76 13.72 -4.21
N PHE A 94 -25.31 14.82 -3.75
CA PHE A 94 -26.49 14.94 -2.89
C PHE A 94 -26.36 14.09 -1.61
N ASN A 95 -27.24 13.12 -1.40
CA ASN A 95 -27.27 12.26 -0.21
C ASN A 95 -26.36 11.02 -0.32
N LYS A 96 -25.58 10.86 -1.40
CA LYS A 96 -24.73 9.69 -1.59
C LYS A 96 -23.47 9.78 -0.75
N LYS A 97 -23.55 9.35 0.48
CA LYS A 97 -22.45 9.34 1.46
C LYS A 97 -21.53 8.15 1.23
N VAL A 98 -20.61 8.29 0.28
CA VAL A 98 -19.78 7.19 -0.23
C VAL A 98 -18.51 6.93 0.56
N SER A 99 -18.18 7.73 1.56
CA SER A 99 -16.97 7.60 2.38
C SER A 99 -16.81 6.23 3.05
N VAL A 100 -17.92 5.55 3.34
CA VAL A 100 -17.94 4.22 3.99
C VAL A 100 -17.40 3.10 3.11
N PHE A 101 -17.29 3.29 1.79
CA PHE A 101 -16.79 2.28 0.85
C PHE A 101 -15.29 2.38 0.60
N ALA A 102 -14.69 3.55 0.85
CA ALA A 102 -13.27 3.77 0.59
C ALA A 102 -12.43 3.55 1.84
N ARG A 103 -11.32 2.82 1.70
CA ARG A 103 -10.26 2.80 2.72
C ARG A 103 -9.39 4.05 2.60
N LYS A 104 -10.01 5.18 2.92
CA LYS A 104 -9.50 6.54 2.80
C LYS A 104 -9.82 7.32 4.08
N ALA A 105 -8.98 8.29 4.42
CA ALA A 105 -9.21 9.12 5.59
C ALA A 105 -10.53 9.89 5.50
N GLY A 106 -11.39 9.74 6.51
CA GLY A 106 -12.73 10.29 6.53
C GLY A 106 -12.79 11.82 6.37
N TYR A 107 -11.78 12.53 6.87
CA TYR A 107 -11.71 13.99 6.79
C TYR A 107 -11.66 14.54 5.35
N HIS A 108 -11.29 13.74 4.36
CA HIS A 108 -11.36 14.16 2.94
C HIS A 108 -12.80 14.38 2.46
N TYR A 109 -13.78 13.74 3.11
CA TYR A 109 -15.19 13.84 2.74
C TYR A 109 -15.91 15.00 3.42
N GLY A 110 -15.17 15.80 4.17
CA GLY A 110 -15.66 17.00 4.84
C GLY A 110 -15.70 16.88 6.36
N TRP A 111 -15.88 18.00 7.02
CA TRP A 111 -16.07 18.15 8.46
C TRP A 111 -16.88 19.42 8.74
N ASP A 112 -17.32 19.64 9.97
CA ASP A 112 -18.13 20.81 10.35
C ASP A 112 -17.54 22.16 9.91
N TRP A 113 -16.22 22.26 9.98
CA TRP A 113 -15.44 23.45 9.64
C TRP A 113 -14.50 23.24 8.44
N GLY A 114 -14.44 22.03 7.88
CA GLY A 114 -13.52 21.67 6.81
C GLY A 114 -14.24 21.38 5.49
N PRO A 115 -13.73 21.89 4.35
CA PRO A 115 -14.34 21.62 3.06
C PRO A 115 -14.22 20.15 2.66
N ARG A 116 -15.16 19.69 1.83
CA ARG A 116 -15.11 18.37 1.21
C ARG A 116 -14.14 18.39 0.03
N LEU A 117 -12.92 17.89 0.24
CA LEU A 117 -11.87 17.80 -0.78
C LEU A 117 -11.39 16.35 -0.87
N VAL A 118 -12.06 15.56 -1.71
CA VAL A 118 -11.74 14.14 -1.92
C VAL A 118 -10.57 14.02 -2.91
N THR A 119 -9.38 14.34 -2.43
CA THR A 119 -8.14 14.32 -3.22
C THR A 119 -7.63 12.90 -3.45
N SER A 120 -6.69 12.75 -4.35
CA SER A 120 -6.00 11.48 -4.64
C SER A 120 -4.56 11.75 -4.99
N GLY A 121 -3.66 10.82 -4.64
CA GLY A 121 -2.25 10.98 -4.97
C GLY A 121 -1.32 10.06 -4.19
N ILE A 122 -0.03 10.26 -4.43
CA ILE A 122 1.05 9.65 -3.65
C ILE A 122 1.24 10.51 -2.41
N TRP A 123 0.97 9.96 -1.22
CA TRP A 123 1.06 10.74 0.03
C TRP A 123 2.20 10.31 0.96
N ARG A 124 2.89 9.22 0.59
CA ARG A 124 4.09 8.71 1.28
C ARG A 124 5.17 8.34 0.27
N PRO A 125 6.42 8.12 0.72
CA PRO A 125 7.54 7.81 -0.16
C PRO A 125 7.28 6.64 -1.12
N VAL A 126 7.88 6.75 -2.30
CA VAL A 126 7.98 5.69 -3.31
C VAL A 126 9.46 5.46 -3.56
N TYR A 127 9.89 4.20 -3.57
CA TYR A 127 11.28 3.84 -3.80
C TYR A 127 11.42 2.45 -4.40
N VAL A 128 12.60 2.15 -4.91
CA VAL A 128 12.98 0.84 -5.42
C VAL A 128 13.98 0.22 -4.45
N GLU A 129 13.74 -1.02 -4.07
CA GLU A 129 14.71 -1.87 -3.36
C GLU A 129 15.25 -2.94 -4.29
N ALA A 130 16.58 -3.14 -4.28
CA ALA A 130 17.24 -4.19 -5.02
C ALA A 130 18.10 -5.02 -4.05
N TRP A 131 17.90 -6.34 -4.05
CA TRP A 131 18.51 -7.23 -3.06
C TRP A 131 18.73 -8.64 -3.61
N ASP A 132 19.63 -9.41 -2.95
CA ASP A 132 19.95 -10.79 -3.29
C ASP A 132 19.71 -11.69 -2.06
N ASN A 133 19.55 -12.99 -2.27
CA ASN A 133 19.42 -14.03 -1.26
C ASN A 133 18.27 -13.77 -0.27
N ALA A 134 18.53 -13.05 0.81
CA ALA A 134 17.59 -12.83 1.90
C ALA A 134 17.54 -11.36 2.32
N ARG A 135 16.42 -10.95 2.91
CA ARG A 135 16.24 -9.64 3.54
C ARG A 135 15.41 -9.75 4.80
N ILE A 136 15.58 -8.81 5.71
CA ILE A 136 14.70 -8.66 6.87
C ILE A 136 13.39 -8.00 6.39
N ASN A 137 12.28 -8.71 6.53
CA ASN A 137 10.94 -8.20 6.23
C ASN A 137 10.34 -7.44 7.41
N ASP A 138 10.51 -7.96 8.62
CA ASP A 138 10.00 -7.34 9.84
C ASP A 138 10.87 -7.68 11.06
N VAL A 139 10.84 -6.81 12.05
CA VAL A 139 11.46 -7.02 13.36
C VAL A 139 10.45 -6.64 14.43
N PHE A 140 10.01 -7.60 15.21
CA PHE A 140 9.13 -7.38 16.34
C PHE A 140 9.87 -7.55 17.65
N ILE A 141 9.88 -6.50 18.49
CA ILE A 141 10.56 -6.50 19.79
C ILE A 141 9.52 -6.56 20.91
N ARG A 142 9.56 -7.64 21.68
CA ARG A 142 8.77 -7.79 22.91
C ARG A 142 9.58 -7.45 24.12
N GLN A 143 8.93 -6.88 25.14
CA GLN A 143 9.49 -6.52 26.43
C GLN A 143 8.75 -7.29 27.54
N PRO A 144 9.06 -8.59 27.77
CA PRO A 144 8.33 -9.41 28.73
C PRO A 144 8.50 -8.92 30.17
N GLU A 145 9.62 -8.33 30.50
CA GLU A 145 9.90 -7.77 31.81
C GLU A 145 10.57 -6.41 31.70
N VAL A 146 10.04 -5.43 32.42
CA VAL A 146 10.63 -4.09 32.54
C VAL A 146 10.57 -3.65 34.01
N SER A 147 11.72 -3.25 34.56
CA SER A 147 11.86 -2.68 35.90
C SER A 147 12.71 -1.40 35.84
N LYS A 148 12.89 -0.74 36.98
CA LYS A 148 13.76 0.47 37.06
C LYS A 148 15.23 0.17 36.74
N SER A 149 15.69 -1.07 36.92
CA SER A 149 17.11 -1.45 36.81
C SER A 149 17.37 -2.45 35.66
N ARG A 150 16.32 -3.05 35.05
CA ARG A 150 16.47 -4.11 34.05
C ARG A 150 15.30 -4.10 33.06
N ALA A 151 15.61 -4.33 31.78
CA ALA A 151 14.65 -4.71 30.77
C ALA A 151 15.08 -6.01 30.10
N SER A 152 14.16 -6.95 29.92
CA SER A 152 14.33 -8.15 29.11
C SER A 152 13.71 -7.92 27.74
N LEU A 153 14.46 -8.14 26.66
CA LEU A 153 14.03 -7.94 25.29
C LEU A 153 14.07 -9.25 24.55
N ILE A 154 13.04 -9.53 23.79
CA ILE A 154 12.98 -10.65 22.82
C ILE A 154 12.75 -10.03 21.43
N GLY A 155 13.70 -10.25 20.51
CA GLY A 155 13.57 -9.85 19.11
C GLY A 155 13.09 -11.05 18.27
N GLU A 156 11.98 -10.87 17.57
CA GLU A 156 11.49 -11.80 16.54
C GLU A 156 11.79 -11.17 15.18
N VAL A 157 12.56 -11.86 14.34
CA VAL A 157 12.99 -11.35 13.03
C VAL A 157 12.33 -12.20 11.94
N GLU A 158 11.57 -11.55 11.05
CA GLU A 158 11.05 -12.19 9.85
C GLU A 158 12.03 -11.99 8.70
N ILE A 159 12.55 -13.10 8.17
CA ILE A 159 13.45 -13.09 7.02
C ILE A 159 12.69 -13.61 5.80
N GLY A 160 12.62 -12.78 4.76
CA GLY A 160 12.15 -13.19 3.43
C GLY A 160 13.30 -13.81 2.65
N ASP A 161 13.11 -15.05 2.19
CA ASP A 161 14.07 -15.82 1.40
C ASP A 161 13.41 -16.30 0.10
N ILE A 162 14.13 -16.19 -1.03
CA ILE A 162 13.68 -16.68 -2.33
C ILE A 162 13.59 -18.22 -2.34
N PHE A 163 14.51 -18.90 -1.65
CA PHE A 163 14.55 -20.35 -1.61
C PHE A 163 13.37 -20.97 -0.86
N HIS A 164 12.77 -20.22 0.05
CA HIS A 164 11.61 -20.69 0.81
C HIS A 164 10.36 -20.85 -0.07
N ASP A 165 10.18 -19.95 -1.05
CA ASP A 165 9.05 -20.01 -1.98
C ASP A 165 9.15 -21.16 -2.99
N LEU A 166 10.35 -21.67 -3.24
CA LEU A 166 10.60 -22.78 -4.16
C LEU A 166 10.47 -24.16 -3.50
N LEU A 167 10.53 -24.26 -2.18
CA LEU A 167 10.59 -25.52 -1.44
C LEU A 167 9.35 -25.81 -0.57
N GLN A 168 8.40 -24.89 -0.48
CA GLN A 168 7.18 -25.12 0.33
C GLN A 168 5.96 -25.37 -0.55
N PRO A 169 5.25 -26.50 -0.35
CA PRO A 169 3.84 -26.56 -0.70
C PRO A 169 3.10 -25.57 0.23
N ARG A 170 2.34 -24.64 -0.36
CA ARG A 170 1.62 -23.53 0.32
C ARG A 170 0.92 -24.00 1.60
N GLY A 171 1.56 -23.86 2.73
CA GLY A 171 1.06 -24.18 4.03
C GLY A 171 1.75 -23.33 5.11
N ASN A 172 0.98 -22.71 5.98
CA ASN A 172 1.40 -21.80 7.04
C ASN A 172 2.58 -22.35 7.87
N GLY A 173 3.78 -21.88 7.64
CA GLY A 173 4.97 -22.23 8.42
C GLY A 173 5.35 -21.10 9.37
N LYS A 174 5.27 -21.33 10.67
CA LYS A 174 5.92 -20.50 11.69
C LYS A 174 7.40 -20.89 11.74
N ALA A 175 8.30 -19.92 11.55
CA ALA A 175 9.72 -20.14 11.76
C ALA A 175 10.03 -20.32 13.26
N ALA A 176 10.89 -21.27 13.57
CA ALA A 176 11.32 -21.54 14.94
C ALA A 176 12.34 -20.48 15.39
N ALA A 177 12.20 -20.03 16.65
CA ALA A 177 13.15 -19.16 17.32
C ALA A 177 14.45 -19.91 17.64
N VAL A 178 15.58 -19.22 17.51
CA VAL A 178 16.87 -19.56 18.10
C VAL A 178 17.11 -18.67 19.29
#